data_a3fa401be024939b435f79e8f9991c4f
#
_entry.id   a3fa401be024939b435f79e8f9991c4f
#
_cell.length_a   1.000
_cell.length_b   1.000
_cell.length_c   1.000
_cell.angle_alpha   90.00
_cell.angle_beta   90.00
_cell.angle_gamma   90.00
#
_symmetry.space_group_name_H-M   'P 1'
#
loop_
_entity.id
_entity.type
_entity.pdbx_description
1 polymer ?
#
loop_
_entity_poly.entity_id
_entity_poly.type
_entity_poly.pdbx_seq_one_letter_code
_entity_poly.pdbx_strand_id
1 'polypeptide(L)'
;MTRSGPGLPMSRWAAALAIASLFACSNNTPQKAHAGETSRFDAAGAQRTKNAKMRDSTQWAAYGKDYTNRRWSALASINTTNVSKLRPAWIHHSGIPHASETNPIVIDSVMYFTTALNNVFAVDARSGKTLWHYAYPYLGHTVVDCCSTNNKGVAVYGGRVFMATLDARLVALDARNGHPIWTVQVGNNEAGYHMTGAPTVVNGLVITGVSGGEQGCRCYVDAYDAGDGHRVWRWYTVPSPQEGGWWGKWRATDDWGMSFARDLKREHADSAKYADSWRHGGAPMWQHPAYDPETGLLFLDIGNPAPDIDASIRPGDNLYSDCIVALDAKTGKLKWYFQEVSHDVWDYDATTPPVLADLPDSSGHVTKVVAEAGKDGYVYVLDRETGKPIRKSAPFVPFLNYMKRPDTAGVVVNPGPLGGSDWSPTAFSPATNYLYVDGNYLPHKYWLQHMTLKQPAQWWGGTVEAKPTGVYGVFSAVDLRTGKIAWKDSVSKPIISGVLATAGGVVFTGSSDKQLLAFDARTGRKLWSYKTDAAINAPPISYAVDGKQYIAVAVTGSQTLDTPRGDEMIAFALPNDSSAAGAPAQ
;
A
#
# COMPACT_ATOMS: atom_id res chain seq x y z
N MET A 1 34.81 24.45 55.37
CA MET A 1 34.02 24.14 56.57
C MET A 1 33.26 22.87 56.25
N THR A 2 33.85 21.65 56.54
CA THR A 2 33.69 20.86 57.76
C THR A 2 32.21 20.51 58.00
N ARG A 3 31.74 19.28 57.97
CA ARG A 3 32.09 18.00 58.64
C ARG A 3 31.24 16.88 58.03
N SER A 4 31.72 15.74 57.65
CA SER A 4 32.11 14.50 58.33
C SER A 4 30.96 13.70 58.97
N GLY A 5 30.72 12.55 58.49
CA GLY A 5 30.24 11.22 58.73
C GLY A 5 29.85 10.78 60.21
N PRO A 6 29.62 9.53 60.58
CA PRO A 6 30.12 8.22 60.13
C PRO A 6 29.00 7.18 59.89
N GLY A 7 29.09 5.97 59.35
CA GLY A 7 29.98 4.83 59.57
C GLY A 7 29.24 3.61 60.15
N LEU A 8 29.05 2.56 59.34
CA LEU A 8 28.96 1.09 59.50
C LEU A 8 28.54 0.46 60.87
N PRO A 9 28.02 -0.81 60.96
CA PRO A 9 28.68 -1.98 60.45
C PRO A 9 27.84 -3.14 59.85
N MET A 10 28.55 -4.03 59.18
CA MET A 10 28.18 -5.37 58.73
C MET A 10 27.72 -6.31 59.86
N SER A 11 26.82 -7.25 59.53
CA SER A 11 26.95 -8.62 60.07
C SER A 11 26.45 -9.66 59.04
N ARG A 12 27.31 -10.66 58.84
CA ARG A 12 27.15 -11.88 58.05
C ARG A 12 26.14 -12.82 58.68
N TRP A 13 25.36 -13.54 57.87
CA TRP A 13 25.07 -14.96 58.06
C TRP A 13 24.82 -15.60 56.68
N ALA A 14 25.63 -16.59 56.35
CA ALA A 14 25.50 -17.49 55.23
C ALA A 14 24.59 -18.65 55.63
N ALA A 15 23.64 -19.02 54.79
CA ALA A 15 23.03 -20.33 54.76
C ALA A 15 22.79 -20.74 53.32
N ALA A 16 23.56 -21.71 52.86
CA ALA A 16 23.43 -22.36 51.58
C ALA A 16 22.24 -23.32 51.62
N LEU A 17 21.29 -23.16 50.72
CA LEU A 17 20.34 -24.21 50.34
C LEU A 17 20.45 -24.43 48.82
N ALA A 18 21.02 -25.57 48.46
CA ALA A 18 21.03 -26.09 47.11
C ALA A 18 19.59 -26.57 46.77
N ILE A 19 18.93 -25.90 45.82
CA ILE A 19 17.74 -26.42 45.18
C ILE A 19 18.11 -26.78 43.75
N ALA A 20 18.14 -28.08 43.48
CA ALA A 20 18.31 -28.65 42.16
C ALA A 20 17.09 -28.29 41.31
N SER A 21 17.24 -27.37 40.33
CA SER A 21 16.23 -27.07 39.35
C SER A 21 16.27 -28.12 38.24
N LEU A 22 15.35 -29.04 38.26
CA LEU A 22 15.03 -29.91 37.14
C LEU A 22 14.51 -29.05 35.97
N PHE A 23 15.33 -28.89 34.94
CA PHE A 23 14.87 -28.41 33.64
C PHE A 23 13.99 -29.50 33.04
N ALA A 24 12.68 -29.33 33.17
CA ALA A 24 11.71 -30.05 32.35
C ALA A 24 11.65 -29.33 30.99
N CYS A 25 12.22 -29.95 29.96
CA CYS A 25 11.93 -29.62 28.57
C CYS A 25 10.46 -29.88 28.32
N SER A 26 9.64 -28.84 28.36
CA SER A 26 8.27 -28.93 27.86
C SER A 26 8.32 -29.01 26.33
N ASN A 27 8.16 -30.20 25.79
CA ASN A 27 7.81 -30.41 24.40
C ASN A 27 6.45 -29.74 24.15
N ASN A 28 6.44 -28.55 23.55
CA ASN A 28 5.25 -27.98 22.98
C ASN A 28 4.82 -28.81 21.76
N THR A 29 4.11 -29.87 22.00
CA THR A 29 3.30 -30.55 20.96
C THR A 29 2.21 -29.57 20.55
N PRO A 30 1.98 -29.32 19.25
CA PRO A 30 0.86 -28.49 18.81
C PRO A 30 -0.43 -29.12 19.32
N GLN A 31 -1.23 -28.33 20.03
CA GLN A 31 -2.56 -28.74 20.50
C GLN A 31 -3.40 -29.11 19.28
N LYS A 32 -3.67 -30.41 19.11
CA LYS A 32 -4.58 -30.90 18.08
C LYS A 32 -5.95 -30.28 18.33
N ALA A 33 -6.36 -29.39 17.43
CA ALA A 33 -7.74 -28.93 17.36
C ALA A 33 -8.67 -30.14 17.22
N HIS A 34 -9.80 -30.11 17.92
CA HIS A 34 -10.82 -31.12 17.85
C HIS A 34 -11.16 -31.47 16.41
N ALA A 35 -11.03 -32.76 16.05
CA ALA A 35 -11.44 -33.34 14.79
C ALA A 35 -12.97 -33.41 14.73
N GLY A 36 -13.65 -32.30 14.50
CA GLY A 36 -14.93 -32.25 13.83
C GLY A 36 -14.62 -32.21 12.33
N GLU A 37 -15.38 -32.93 11.51
CA GLU A 37 -15.22 -33.03 10.06
C GLU A 37 -14.80 -31.72 9.43
N THR A 38 -13.50 -31.55 9.18
CA THR A 38 -12.98 -30.43 8.39
C THR A 38 -13.31 -30.75 6.94
N SER A 39 -14.45 -30.27 6.45
CA SER A 39 -14.70 -30.26 5.02
C SER A 39 -13.48 -29.61 4.36
N ARG A 40 -12.82 -30.37 3.48
CA ARG A 40 -11.62 -29.91 2.76
C ARG A 40 -11.94 -28.54 2.12
N PHE A 41 -11.13 -27.51 2.39
CA PHE A 41 -11.37 -26.15 1.87
C PHE A 41 -11.47 -26.21 0.33
N ASP A 42 -12.64 -25.84 -0.21
CA ASP A 42 -12.89 -25.81 -1.66
C ASP A 42 -12.38 -24.50 -2.28
N ALA A 43 -11.08 -24.47 -2.59
CA ALA A 43 -10.45 -23.31 -3.24
C ALA A 43 -11.08 -22.99 -4.61
N ALA A 44 -11.50 -24.00 -5.38
CA ALA A 44 -12.08 -23.77 -6.70
C ALA A 44 -13.49 -23.16 -6.61
N GLY A 45 -14.32 -23.63 -5.69
CA GLY A 45 -15.63 -23.05 -5.40
C GLY A 45 -15.52 -21.63 -4.85
N ALA A 46 -14.57 -21.40 -3.93
CA ALA A 46 -14.26 -20.08 -3.39
C ALA A 46 -13.81 -19.10 -4.50
N GLN A 47 -12.99 -19.56 -5.47
CA GLN A 47 -12.56 -18.72 -6.60
C GLN A 47 -13.73 -18.36 -7.53
N ARG A 48 -14.62 -19.31 -7.83
CA ARG A 48 -15.84 -19.02 -8.63
C ARG A 48 -16.71 -17.98 -7.94
N THR A 49 -16.92 -18.10 -6.63
CA THR A 49 -17.69 -17.13 -5.83
C THR A 49 -17.01 -15.77 -5.84
N LYS A 50 -15.70 -15.68 -5.61
CA LYS A 50 -14.93 -14.43 -5.64
C LYS A 50 -15.07 -13.74 -6.99
N ASN A 51 -14.92 -14.47 -8.10
CA ASN A 51 -15.07 -13.94 -9.46
C ASN A 51 -16.48 -13.40 -9.73
N ALA A 52 -17.52 -14.08 -9.23
CA ALA A 52 -18.89 -13.59 -9.33
C ALA A 52 -19.10 -12.29 -8.56
N LYS A 53 -18.60 -12.21 -7.31
CA LYS A 53 -18.69 -10.99 -6.49
C LYS A 53 -17.93 -9.81 -7.11
N MET A 54 -16.77 -10.02 -7.71
CA MET A 54 -16.04 -8.96 -8.41
C MET A 54 -16.76 -8.44 -9.66
N ARG A 55 -17.50 -9.29 -10.37
CA ARG A 55 -18.34 -8.87 -11.52
C ARG A 55 -19.64 -8.18 -11.10
N ASP A 56 -20.13 -8.41 -9.90
CA ASP A 56 -21.29 -7.73 -9.36
C ASP A 56 -20.97 -6.26 -9.11
N SER A 57 -21.64 -5.35 -9.85
CA SER A 57 -21.41 -3.91 -9.75
C SER A 57 -21.76 -3.33 -8.37
N THR A 58 -22.62 -4.01 -7.61
CA THR A 58 -23.05 -3.57 -6.27
C THR A 58 -22.00 -3.84 -5.18
N GLN A 59 -21.07 -4.75 -5.43
CA GLN A 59 -20.04 -5.15 -4.49
C GLN A 59 -18.75 -4.34 -4.68
N TRP A 60 -17.92 -4.27 -3.63
CA TRP A 60 -16.51 -3.86 -3.70
C TRP A 60 -15.65 -5.02 -3.16
N ALA A 61 -15.52 -6.06 -4.00
CA ALA A 61 -15.10 -7.38 -3.53
C ALA A 61 -13.58 -7.61 -3.46
N ALA A 62 -12.76 -6.67 -3.94
CA ALA A 62 -11.30 -6.69 -3.83
C ALA A 62 -10.78 -5.28 -3.56
N TYR A 63 -9.49 -5.15 -3.22
CA TYR A 63 -8.83 -3.87 -2.92
C TYR A 63 -9.10 -2.81 -4.00
N GLY A 64 -8.87 -3.13 -5.26
CA GLY A 64 -9.13 -2.25 -6.40
C GLY A 64 -10.50 -2.45 -7.06
N LYS A 65 -11.53 -2.93 -6.36
CA LYS A 65 -12.84 -3.38 -6.83
C LYS A 65 -12.78 -4.82 -7.39
N ASP A 66 -11.82 -5.11 -8.25
CA ASP A 66 -11.54 -6.40 -8.85
C ASP A 66 -10.01 -6.61 -8.96
N TYR A 67 -9.56 -7.67 -9.62
CA TYR A 67 -8.14 -7.99 -9.78
C TYR A 67 -7.35 -7.00 -10.66
N THR A 68 -8.04 -6.13 -11.41
CA THR A 68 -7.38 -5.19 -12.32
C THR A 68 -6.90 -3.91 -11.63
N ASN A 69 -7.25 -3.69 -10.36
CA ASN A 69 -6.98 -2.49 -9.58
C ASN A 69 -7.46 -1.17 -10.22
N ARG A 70 -8.42 -1.23 -11.17
CA ARG A 70 -8.90 -0.01 -11.85
C ARG A 70 -9.63 0.96 -10.93
N ARG A 71 -10.06 0.53 -9.75
CA ARG A 71 -10.83 1.35 -8.80
C ARG A 71 -11.98 2.11 -9.47
N TRP A 72 -12.61 1.43 -10.42
CA TRP A 72 -13.74 1.94 -11.19
C TRP A 72 -15.02 1.20 -10.82
N SER A 73 -16.07 1.96 -10.49
CA SER A 73 -17.40 1.45 -10.21
C SER A 73 -18.33 1.66 -11.39
N ALA A 74 -19.01 0.60 -11.82
CA ALA A 74 -20.06 0.70 -12.85
C ALA A 74 -21.37 1.36 -12.35
N LEU A 75 -21.47 1.70 -11.07
CA LEU A 75 -22.61 2.41 -10.49
C LEU A 75 -22.64 3.86 -10.99
N ALA A 76 -23.82 4.34 -11.40
CA ALA A 76 -24.03 5.66 -12.00
C ALA A 76 -25.17 6.48 -11.37
N SER A 77 -25.80 5.98 -10.30
CA SER A 77 -26.87 6.71 -9.61
C SER A 77 -26.37 8.03 -9.03
N ILE A 78 -25.13 8.04 -8.52
CA ILE A 78 -24.39 9.26 -8.15
C ILE A 78 -23.62 9.70 -9.39
N ASN A 79 -23.89 10.92 -9.89
CA ASN A 79 -23.35 11.42 -11.15
C ASN A 79 -23.07 12.93 -11.09
N THR A 80 -22.57 13.50 -12.18
CA THR A 80 -22.16 14.91 -12.27
C THR A 80 -23.29 15.91 -12.00
N THR A 81 -24.55 15.53 -12.13
CA THR A 81 -25.70 16.43 -11.95
C THR A 81 -26.26 16.42 -10.52
N ASN A 82 -25.99 15.35 -9.74
CA ASN A 82 -26.57 15.18 -8.41
C ASN A 82 -25.56 14.99 -7.28
N VAL A 83 -24.26 14.84 -7.58
CA VAL A 83 -23.20 14.64 -6.57
C VAL A 83 -23.17 15.74 -5.50
N SER A 84 -23.58 16.97 -5.83
CA SER A 84 -23.70 18.09 -4.89
C SER A 84 -24.71 17.85 -3.76
N LYS A 85 -25.60 16.87 -3.93
CA LYS A 85 -26.62 16.48 -2.94
C LYS A 85 -26.13 15.40 -1.98
N LEU A 86 -24.93 14.85 -2.15
CA LEU A 86 -24.39 13.82 -1.25
C LEU A 86 -24.35 14.30 0.20
N ARG A 87 -24.76 13.41 1.12
CA ARG A 87 -24.73 13.62 2.57
C ARG A 87 -24.30 12.32 3.25
N PRO A 88 -23.70 12.38 4.44
CA PRO A 88 -23.48 11.18 5.27
C PRO A 88 -24.80 10.41 5.45
N ALA A 89 -24.79 9.15 5.07
CA ALA A 89 -25.86 8.21 5.34
C ALA A 89 -25.67 7.53 6.70
N TRP A 90 -24.43 7.24 7.03
CA TRP A 90 -24.03 6.74 8.33
C TRP A 90 -22.55 7.06 8.62
N ILE A 91 -22.21 7.12 9.89
CA ILE A 91 -20.84 7.26 10.40
C ILE A 91 -20.65 6.15 11.44
N HIS A 92 -19.53 5.42 11.30
CA HIS A 92 -19.09 4.43 12.28
C HIS A 92 -17.82 4.93 12.95
N HIS A 93 -17.78 4.93 14.29
CA HIS A 93 -16.61 5.25 15.09
C HIS A 93 -15.95 3.95 15.56
N SER A 94 -14.69 3.74 15.19
CA SER A 94 -13.95 2.55 15.62
C SER A 94 -13.46 2.61 17.06
N GLY A 95 -13.38 3.81 17.65
CA GLY A 95 -12.78 4.06 18.95
C GLY A 95 -11.24 3.98 18.95
N ILE A 96 -10.60 3.91 17.78
CA ILE A 96 -9.15 3.80 17.60
C ILE A 96 -8.65 5.01 16.80
N PRO A 97 -8.36 6.16 17.46
CA PRO A 97 -8.01 7.41 16.79
C PRO A 97 -6.54 7.41 16.36
N HIS A 98 -6.18 6.52 15.45
CA HIS A 98 -4.86 6.41 14.83
C HIS A 98 -4.97 6.42 13.32
N ALA A 99 -3.96 6.95 12.64
CA ALA A 99 -3.89 6.95 11.18
C ALA A 99 -4.02 5.53 10.63
N SER A 100 -4.82 5.38 9.58
CA SER A 100 -5.02 4.12 8.84
C SER A 100 -5.23 4.42 7.37
N GLU A 101 -4.72 3.53 6.53
CA GLU A 101 -4.79 3.60 5.07
C GLU A 101 -5.74 2.53 4.51
N THR A 102 -6.68 2.10 5.34
CA THR A 102 -7.56 0.97 5.04
C THR A 102 -8.39 1.18 3.78
N ASN A 103 -8.42 0.16 2.93
CA ASN A 103 -9.36 0.06 1.82
C ASN A 103 -10.46 -0.93 2.18
N PRO A 104 -11.71 -0.48 2.39
CA PRO A 104 -12.80 -1.36 2.77
C PRO A 104 -13.15 -2.37 1.66
N ILE A 105 -13.57 -3.57 2.06
CA ILE A 105 -14.16 -4.59 1.18
C ILE A 105 -15.64 -4.69 1.51
N VAL A 106 -16.52 -4.65 0.51
CA VAL A 106 -17.97 -4.83 0.70
C VAL A 106 -18.47 -6.03 -0.09
N ILE A 107 -18.96 -7.04 0.62
CA ILE A 107 -19.53 -8.28 0.07
C ILE A 107 -20.82 -8.61 0.83
N ASP A 108 -21.90 -8.87 0.09
CA ASP A 108 -23.19 -9.30 0.65
C ASP A 108 -23.70 -8.39 1.78
N SER A 109 -23.59 -7.07 1.59
CA SER A 109 -23.98 -6.04 2.56
C SER A 109 -23.15 -6.02 3.86
N VAL A 110 -22.02 -6.72 3.92
CA VAL A 110 -21.04 -6.61 5.00
C VAL A 110 -19.83 -5.85 4.51
N MET A 111 -19.44 -4.81 5.24
CA MET A 111 -18.20 -4.08 5.00
C MET A 111 -17.14 -4.56 6.00
N TYR A 112 -15.97 -4.96 5.47
CA TYR A 112 -14.79 -5.35 6.23
C TYR A 112 -13.70 -4.29 6.04
N PHE A 113 -13.11 -3.82 7.12
CA PHE A 113 -12.00 -2.87 7.07
C PHE A 113 -11.07 -3.06 8.27
N THR A 114 -9.85 -2.54 8.15
CA THR A 114 -8.88 -2.51 9.24
C THR A 114 -8.79 -1.12 9.85
N THR A 115 -8.30 -1.03 11.07
CA THR A 115 -7.77 0.20 11.63
C THR A 115 -6.29 0.00 11.98
N ALA A 116 -5.64 1.04 12.45
CA ALA A 116 -4.30 0.94 13.02
C ALA A 116 -4.23 -0.19 14.08
N LEU A 117 -3.02 -0.67 14.36
CA LEU A 117 -2.77 -1.75 15.32
C LEU A 117 -3.43 -3.09 14.93
N ASN A 118 -3.67 -3.31 13.62
CA ASN A 118 -4.19 -4.56 13.07
C ASN A 118 -5.58 -4.98 13.60
N ASN A 119 -6.45 -4.04 13.94
CA ASN A 119 -7.85 -4.38 14.25
C ASN A 119 -8.63 -4.63 12.96
N VAL A 120 -9.61 -5.53 13.01
CA VAL A 120 -10.53 -5.80 11.89
C VAL A 120 -11.96 -5.60 12.36
N PHE A 121 -12.71 -4.80 11.61
CA PHE A 121 -14.14 -4.60 11.81
C PHE A 121 -14.93 -5.22 10.66
N ALA A 122 -16.05 -5.86 10.99
CA ALA A 122 -17.13 -6.13 10.06
C ALA A 122 -18.36 -5.34 10.49
N VAL A 123 -18.90 -4.54 9.59
CA VAL A 123 -20.09 -3.71 9.86
C VAL A 123 -21.17 -3.96 8.80
N ASP A 124 -22.41 -3.76 9.17
CA ASP A 124 -23.52 -3.73 8.21
C ASP A 124 -23.33 -2.52 7.27
N ALA A 125 -23.21 -2.74 5.99
CA ALA A 125 -22.90 -1.70 5.00
C ALA A 125 -24.07 -0.71 4.75
N ARG A 126 -25.28 -1.00 5.25
CA ARG A 126 -26.44 -0.09 5.18
C ARG A 126 -26.41 0.96 6.29
N SER A 127 -25.90 0.57 7.48
CA SER A 127 -26.10 1.32 8.71
C SER A 127 -24.80 1.65 9.46
N GLY A 128 -23.67 1.05 9.10
CA GLY A 128 -22.42 1.17 9.84
C GLY A 128 -22.39 0.44 11.18
N LYS A 129 -23.46 -0.33 11.54
CA LYS A 129 -23.54 -1.06 12.80
C LYS A 129 -22.51 -2.19 12.81
N THR A 130 -21.70 -2.28 13.89
CA THR A 130 -20.75 -3.37 14.09
C THR A 130 -21.47 -4.71 14.19
N LEU A 131 -21.02 -5.67 13.37
CA LEU A 131 -21.40 -7.07 13.41
C LEU A 131 -20.42 -7.87 14.27
N TRP A 132 -19.14 -7.63 14.08
CA TRP A 132 -18.07 -8.15 14.93
C TRP A 132 -16.81 -7.28 14.82
N HIS A 133 -15.94 -7.39 15.83
CA HIS A 133 -14.64 -6.74 15.90
C HIS A 133 -13.59 -7.76 16.35
N TYR A 134 -12.51 -7.86 15.64
CA TYR A 134 -11.33 -8.62 16.04
C TYR A 134 -10.24 -7.64 16.47
N ALA A 135 -9.97 -7.59 17.78
CA ALA A 135 -8.86 -6.85 18.36
C ALA A 135 -7.61 -7.72 18.32
N TYR A 136 -6.65 -7.35 17.46
CA TYR A 136 -5.38 -8.07 17.38
C TYR A 136 -4.57 -7.85 18.67
N PRO A 137 -3.98 -8.90 19.26
CA PRO A 137 -3.17 -8.76 20.46
C PRO A 137 -1.82 -8.10 20.14
N TYR A 138 -1.84 -6.78 19.93
CA TYR A 138 -0.66 -5.99 19.61
C TYR A 138 0.31 -5.94 20.79
N LEU A 139 1.57 -6.36 20.55
CA LEU A 139 2.62 -6.31 21.54
C LEU A 139 3.36 -4.97 21.43
N GLY A 140 3.42 -4.20 22.51
CA GLY A 140 3.96 -2.84 22.54
C GLY A 140 5.45 -2.70 22.18
N HIS A 141 6.17 -3.82 22.03
CA HIS A 141 7.54 -3.87 21.55
C HIS A 141 7.69 -4.24 20.06
N THR A 142 6.56 -4.36 19.34
CA THR A 142 6.58 -4.64 17.89
C THR A 142 7.34 -3.54 17.16
N VAL A 143 8.33 -3.93 16.38
CA VAL A 143 9.03 -3.03 15.45
C VAL A 143 8.06 -2.67 14.33
N VAL A 144 7.90 -1.39 14.10
CA VAL A 144 7.01 -0.85 13.07
C VAL A 144 7.80 -0.08 12.03
N ASP A 145 7.17 0.11 10.90
CA ASP A 145 7.67 0.84 9.74
C ASP A 145 7.99 2.32 10.02
N CYS A 146 8.66 2.97 9.06
CA CYS A 146 8.87 4.42 9.00
C CYS A 146 7.58 5.21 9.27
N CYS A 147 6.44 4.66 8.80
CA CYS A 147 5.23 5.42 8.52
C CYS A 147 4.05 5.06 9.42
N SER A 148 4.29 4.50 10.59
CA SER A 148 3.34 4.26 11.67
C SER A 148 2.71 2.85 11.75
N THR A 149 1.65 2.75 12.58
CA THR A 149 0.91 1.50 12.82
C THR A 149 -0.16 1.22 11.76
N ASN A 150 0.10 1.60 10.50
CA ASN A 150 -0.83 1.49 9.39
C ASN A 150 -1.17 0.04 9.02
N ASN A 151 -2.38 -0.14 8.51
CA ASN A 151 -2.82 -1.37 7.85
C ASN A 151 -3.72 -0.99 6.67
N LYS A 152 -3.40 -1.51 5.47
CA LYS A 152 -4.07 -1.13 4.22
C LYS A 152 -5.35 -1.92 3.93
N GLY A 153 -5.73 -2.87 4.80
CA GLY A 153 -7.00 -3.59 4.66
C GLY A 153 -6.87 -5.11 4.68
N VAL A 154 -7.94 -5.76 4.26
CA VAL A 154 -8.09 -7.22 4.27
C VAL A 154 -8.40 -7.77 2.90
N ALA A 155 -8.24 -9.09 2.72
CA ALA A 155 -8.85 -9.84 1.63
C ALA A 155 -9.96 -10.74 2.17
N VAL A 156 -11.04 -10.90 1.39
CA VAL A 156 -12.16 -11.80 1.73
C VAL A 156 -12.27 -12.90 0.66
N TYR A 157 -12.21 -14.18 1.10
CA TYR A 157 -12.22 -15.31 0.19
C TYR A 157 -12.66 -16.60 0.91
N GLY A 158 -13.60 -17.33 0.33
CA GLY A 158 -14.03 -18.64 0.84
C GLY A 158 -14.54 -18.62 2.28
N GLY A 159 -15.29 -17.57 2.67
CA GLY A 159 -15.81 -17.41 4.04
C GLY A 159 -14.75 -17.02 5.07
N ARG A 160 -13.59 -16.51 4.62
CA ARG A 160 -12.48 -16.09 5.48
C ARG A 160 -12.08 -14.65 5.17
N VAL A 161 -11.56 -13.98 6.20
CA VAL A 161 -10.93 -12.66 6.13
C VAL A 161 -9.44 -12.83 6.42
N PHE A 162 -8.59 -12.36 5.52
CA PHE A 162 -7.13 -12.45 5.65
C PHE A 162 -6.56 -11.07 5.91
N MET A 163 -5.70 -10.97 6.92
CA MET A 163 -5.03 -9.75 7.33
C MET A 163 -3.53 -10.00 7.53
N ALA A 164 -2.71 -9.12 6.98
CA ALA A 164 -1.29 -9.02 7.29
C ALA A 164 -1.08 -8.13 8.53
N THR A 165 -0.06 -8.41 9.36
CA THR A 165 0.14 -7.71 10.63
C THR A 165 1.51 -7.06 10.76
N LEU A 166 1.61 -6.03 11.61
CA LEU A 166 2.84 -5.27 11.86
C LEU A 166 3.97 -6.13 12.46
N ASP A 167 3.65 -7.21 13.18
CA ASP A 167 4.64 -8.17 13.68
C ASP A 167 4.93 -9.30 12.68
N ALA A 168 4.70 -9.03 11.39
CA ALA A 168 4.96 -9.90 10.25
C ALA A 168 4.27 -11.27 10.36
N ARG A 169 2.96 -11.29 10.65
CA ARG A 169 2.11 -12.49 10.60
C ARG A 169 1.01 -12.33 9.57
N LEU A 170 0.56 -13.46 9.04
CA LEU A 170 -0.65 -13.55 8.25
C LEU A 170 -1.72 -14.29 9.06
N VAL A 171 -2.88 -13.66 9.21
CA VAL A 171 -3.99 -14.15 10.04
C VAL A 171 -5.20 -14.41 9.14
N ALA A 172 -5.84 -15.57 9.31
CA ALA A 172 -7.14 -15.88 8.71
C ALA A 172 -8.21 -15.92 9.80
N LEU A 173 -9.28 -15.16 9.59
CA LEU A 173 -10.45 -15.09 10.47
C LEU A 173 -11.67 -15.69 9.78
N ASP A 174 -12.61 -16.24 10.54
CA ASP A 174 -13.94 -16.60 10.04
C ASP A 174 -14.73 -15.31 9.73
N ALA A 175 -15.17 -15.17 8.49
CA ALA A 175 -15.86 -13.95 8.02
C ALA A 175 -17.22 -13.69 8.73
N ARG A 176 -17.81 -14.72 9.37
CA ARG A 176 -19.11 -14.61 10.06
C ARG A 176 -19.01 -14.02 11.47
N ASN A 177 -17.87 -14.24 12.16
CA ASN A 177 -17.74 -13.92 13.58
C ASN A 177 -16.38 -13.35 14.00
N GLY A 178 -15.40 -13.25 13.08
CA GLY A 178 -14.08 -12.72 13.36
C GLY A 178 -13.14 -13.62 14.16
N HIS A 179 -13.52 -14.89 14.43
CA HIS A 179 -12.65 -15.80 15.17
C HIS A 179 -11.44 -16.25 14.34
N PRO A 180 -10.22 -16.29 14.91
CA PRO A 180 -9.05 -16.78 14.22
C PRO A 180 -9.20 -18.25 13.80
N ILE A 181 -8.90 -18.55 12.53
CA ILE A 181 -8.87 -19.92 11.98
C ILE A 181 -7.44 -20.45 12.01
N TRP A 182 -6.49 -19.64 11.52
CA TRP A 182 -5.07 -19.93 11.56
C TRP A 182 -4.25 -18.64 11.57
N THR A 183 -3.03 -18.73 12.06
CA THR A 183 -2.03 -17.65 12.04
C THR A 183 -0.68 -18.25 11.72
N VAL A 184 0.08 -17.61 10.80
CA VAL A 184 1.43 -18.04 10.43
C VAL A 184 2.41 -16.88 10.55
N GLN A 185 3.65 -17.16 10.99
CA GLN A 185 4.73 -16.19 10.99
C GLN A 185 5.30 -16.09 9.57
N VAL A 186 5.33 -14.89 9.01
CA VAL A 186 5.84 -14.59 7.67
C VAL A 186 7.29 -14.16 7.73
N GLY A 187 7.64 -13.23 8.60
CA GLY A 187 8.97 -12.68 8.78
C GLY A 187 9.38 -12.53 10.25
N ASN A 188 10.66 -12.29 10.50
CA ASN A 188 11.17 -12.02 11.85
C ASN A 188 11.08 -10.51 12.13
N ASN A 189 10.13 -10.09 12.97
CA ASN A 189 9.94 -8.69 13.31
C ASN A 189 11.14 -8.07 14.06
N GLU A 190 11.84 -8.84 14.89
CA GLU A 190 13.06 -8.39 15.58
C GLU A 190 14.22 -8.07 14.61
N ALA A 191 14.19 -8.65 13.40
CA ALA A 191 15.12 -8.33 12.31
C ALA A 191 14.57 -7.24 11.36
N GLY A 192 13.49 -6.54 11.74
CA GLY A 192 12.92 -5.43 11.00
C GLY A 192 11.87 -5.82 9.95
N TYR A 193 11.48 -7.11 9.84
CA TYR A 193 10.38 -7.48 8.93
C TYR A 193 9.03 -7.14 9.54
N HIS A 194 8.18 -6.49 8.78
CA HIS A 194 6.79 -6.19 9.15
C HIS A 194 5.90 -6.20 7.90
N MET A 195 4.58 -5.99 8.05
CA MET A 195 3.65 -6.03 6.93
C MET A 195 2.55 -4.99 7.13
N THR A 196 2.35 -4.13 6.13
CA THR A 196 1.31 -3.09 6.12
C THR A 196 0.31 -3.27 4.98
N GLY A 197 0.70 -4.01 3.93
CA GLY A 197 -0.09 -4.23 2.71
C GLY A 197 -1.31 -5.11 2.92
N ALA A 198 -2.41 -4.81 2.22
CA ALA A 198 -3.56 -5.71 2.15
C ALA A 198 -3.21 -6.96 1.32
N PRO A 199 -3.45 -8.19 1.81
CA PRO A 199 -3.23 -9.39 1.02
C PRO A 199 -4.13 -9.45 -0.22
N THR A 200 -3.72 -10.17 -1.27
CA THR A 200 -4.63 -10.58 -2.33
C THR A 200 -4.82 -12.09 -2.31
N VAL A 201 -5.98 -12.58 -2.76
CA VAL A 201 -6.23 -14.02 -2.84
C VAL A 201 -6.62 -14.43 -4.24
N VAL A 202 -5.81 -15.32 -4.84
CA VAL A 202 -5.95 -15.81 -6.20
C VAL A 202 -5.86 -17.33 -6.21
N ASN A 203 -6.89 -17.99 -6.74
CA ASN A 203 -6.90 -19.44 -6.91
C ASN A 203 -6.55 -20.25 -5.65
N GLY A 204 -6.98 -19.77 -4.48
CA GLY A 204 -6.71 -20.40 -3.19
C GLY A 204 -5.36 -20.05 -2.56
N LEU A 205 -4.58 -19.17 -3.18
CA LEU A 205 -3.32 -18.66 -2.66
C LEU A 205 -3.51 -17.25 -2.08
N VAL A 206 -3.13 -17.04 -0.84
CA VAL A 206 -3.04 -15.74 -0.18
C VAL A 206 -1.64 -15.19 -0.43
N ILE A 207 -1.55 -14.11 -1.20
CA ILE A 207 -0.30 -13.51 -1.63
C ILE A 207 -0.07 -12.24 -0.84
N THR A 208 1.13 -12.09 -0.30
CA THR A 208 1.55 -10.95 0.51
C THR A 208 3.05 -10.74 0.43
N GLY A 209 3.48 -9.50 0.54
CA GLY A 209 4.89 -9.13 0.65
C GLY A 209 5.25 -8.70 2.07
N VAL A 210 6.53 -8.45 2.29
CA VAL A 210 7.03 -7.86 3.53
C VAL A 210 7.49 -6.44 3.30
N SER A 211 7.34 -5.61 4.32
CA SER A 211 7.96 -4.29 4.51
C SER A 211 9.26 -4.44 5.33
N GLY A 212 9.98 -3.34 5.53
CA GLY A 212 11.22 -3.30 6.30
C GLY A 212 12.45 -3.01 5.43
N GLY A 213 12.25 -2.35 4.29
CA GLY A 213 13.34 -1.89 3.44
C GLY A 213 14.35 -1.09 4.24
N GLU A 214 13.90 -0.06 4.94
CA GLU A 214 14.72 0.84 5.75
C GLU A 214 15.40 0.16 6.94
N GLN A 215 14.95 -1.02 7.36
CA GLN A 215 15.62 -1.85 8.35
C GLN A 215 16.67 -2.80 7.73
N GLY A 216 16.91 -2.69 6.43
CA GLY A 216 17.86 -3.52 5.71
C GLY A 216 17.44 -4.98 5.60
N CYS A 217 16.16 -5.25 5.36
CA CYS A 217 15.68 -6.58 5.05
C CYS A 217 16.18 -7.03 3.67
N ARG A 218 16.35 -8.32 3.48
CA ARG A 218 16.24 -8.93 2.17
C ARG A 218 14.79 -9.29 1.94
N CYS A 219 14.04 -8.40 1.31
CA CYS A 219 12.59 -8.55 1.22
C CYS A 219 12.14 -9.62 0.21
N TYR A 220 10.86 -10.00 0.29
CA TYR A 220 10.27 -11.07 -0.50
C TYR A 220 8.76 -10.99 -0.59
N VAL A 221 8.20 -11.73 -1.53
CA VAL A 221 6.77 -11.99 -1.68
C VAL A 221 6.52 -13.48 -1.49
N ASP A 222 5.51 -13.80 -0.71
CA ASP A 222 5.10 -15.16 -0.39
C ASP A 222 3.67 -15.45 -0.86
N ALA A 223 3.39 -16.72 -1.17
CA ALA A 223 2.04 -17.24 -1.31
C ALA A 223 1.79 -18.33 -0.27
N TYR A 224 0.64 -18.27 0.37
CA TYR A 224 0.17 -19.21 1.37
C TYR A 224 -1.12 -19.87 0.93
N ASP A 225 -1.32 -21.14 1.26
CA ASP A 225 -2.60 -21.82 1.04
C ASP A 225 -3.69 -21.17 1.91
N ALA A 226 -4.81 -20.77 1.30
CA ALA A 226 -5.90 -20.11 2.00
C ALA A 226 -6.62 -21.03 2.99
N GLY A 227 -6.49 -22.34 2.83
CA GLY A 227 -7.12 -23.35 3.69
C GLY A 227 -6.42 -23.52 5.03
N ASP A 228 -5.11 -23.60 5.08
CA ASP A 228 -4.36 -23.95 6.29
C ASP A 228 -3.15 -23.05 6.58
N GLY A 229 -2.81 -22.11 5.68
CA GLY A 229 -1.74 -21.15 5.87
C GLY A 229 -0.33 -21.68 5.63
N HIS A 230 -0.15 -22.90 5.06
CA HIS A 230 1.20 -23.32 4.69
C HIS A 230 1.74 -22.48 3.52
N ARG A 231 3.04 -22.18 3.54
CA ARG A 231 3.68 -21.43 2.45
C ARG A 231 3.89 -22.32 1.22
N VAL A 232 3.36 -21.86 0.06
CA VAL A 232 3.45 -22.59 -1.21
C VAL A 232 4.69 -22.20 -1.99
N TRP A 233 4.99 -20.88 -2.07
CA TRP A 233 6.21 -20.37 -2.71
C TRP A 233 6.66 -19.07 -2.07
N ARG A 234 7.96 -18.75 -2.27
CA ARG A 234 8.60 -17.46 -1.96
C ARG A 234 9.40 -16.99 -3.15
N TRP A 235 9.29 -15.70 -3.46
CA TRP A 235 10.14 -15.01 -4.41
C TRP A 235 10.83 -13.84 -3.70
N TYR A 236 12.18 -13.82 -3.74
CA TYR A 236 12.95 -12.73 -3.16
C TYR A 236 12.97 -11.54 -4.12
N THR A 237 12.60 -10.36 -3.64
CA THR A 237 12.65 -9.10 -4.39
C THR A 237 14.10 -8.62 -4.58
N VAL A 238 15.01 -9.08 -3.72
CA VAL A 238 16.44 -8.86 -3.83
C VAL A 238 17.12 -10.18 -4.18
N PRO A 239 17.54 -10.40 -5.45
CA PRO A 239 18.15 -11.65 -5.86
C PRO A 239 19.57 -11.77 -5.30
N SER A 240 19.95 -12.99 -4.89
CA SER A 240 21.35 -13.34 -4.66
C SER A 240 22.11 -13.44 -5.99
N PRO A 241 23.45 -13.50 -5.99
CA PRO A 241 24.23 -13.73 -7.19
C PRO A 241 23.83 -14.97 -7.98
N GLN A 242 23.36 -16.03 -7.26
CA GLN A 242 22.89 -17.28 -7.86
C GLN A 242 21.50 -17.17 -8.50
N GLU A 243 20.70 -16.21 -8.07
CA GLU A 243 19.32 -16.00 -8.53
C GLU A 243 19.19 -14.99 -9.69
N GLY A 244 20.30 -14.50 -10.22
CA GLY A 244 20.30 -13.58 -11.36
C GLY A 244 20.92 -12.21 -11.10
N GLY A 245 21.34 -11.97 -9.88
CA GLY A 245 22.21 -10.84 -9.52
C GLY A 245 21.50 -9.53 -9.26
N TRP A 246 21.84 -8.96 -8.14
CA TRP A 246 21.41 -7.67 -7.62
C TRP A 246 21.91 -6.48 -8.47
N TRP A 247 23.07 -6.64 -9.14
CA TRP A 247 23.74 -5.55 -9.85
C TRP A 247 23.10 -5.17 -11.19
N GLY A 248 22.25 -6.03 -11.73
CA GLY A 248 21.54 -5.76 -12.98
C GLY A 248 22.46 -5.56 -14.19
N LYS A 249 22.09 -4.61 -15.04
CA LYS A 249 22.76 -4.28 -16.32
C LYS A 249 23.61 -3.01 -16.24
N TRP A 250 23.76 -2.41 -15.08
CA TRP A 250 24.52 -1.16 -14.88
C TRP A 250 23.99 0.00 -15.74
N ARG A 251 22.69 0.26 -15.65
CA ARG A 251 22.00 1.27 -16.45
C ARG A 251 22.41 2.69 -16.04
N ALA A 252 22.88 3.50 -17.01
CA ALA A 252 23.17 4.93 -16.79
C ALA A 252 21.96 5.83 -17.03
N THR A 253 20.99 5.34 -17.81
CA THR A 253 19.79 6.07 -18.23
C THR A 253 18.56 5.19 -18.15
N ASP A 254 17.38 5.83 -18.08
CA ASP A 254 16.11 5.16 -18.32
C ASP A 254 15.93 4.77 -19.79
N ASP A 255 14.79 4.13 -20.12
CA ASP A 255 14.47 3.70 -21.49
C ASP A 255 14.14 4.86 -22.45
N TRP A 256 14.04 6.08 -21.94
CA TRP A 256 13.80 7.33 -22.70
C TRP A 256 15.03 8.25 -22.75
N GLY A 257 16.19 7.78 -22.26
CA GLY A 257 17.48 8.48 -22.34
C GLY A 257 17.73 9.48 -21.22
N MET A 258 16.90 9.51 -20.17
CA MET A 258 17.13 10.35 -19.00
C MET A 258 18.23 9.75 -18.12
N SER A 259 19.19 10.58 -17.73
CA SER A 259 20.33 10.16 -16.92
C SER A 259 19.96 9.99 -15.45
N PHE A 260 20.41 8.89 -14.84
CA PHE A 260 20.36 8.66 -13.38
C PHE A 260 21.53 9.31 -12.62
N ALA A 261 22.38 10.10 -13.32
CA ALA A 261 23.55 10.79 -12.76
C ALA A 261 24.49 9.87 -11.95
N ARG A 262 24.73 8.64 -12.45
CA ARG A 262 25.57 7.61 -11.82
C ARG A 262 27.04 7.73 -12.22
N ASP A 263 27.95 7.36 -11.31
CA ASP A 263 29.37 7.13 -11.60
C ASP A 263 29.63 5.61 -11.73
N LEU A 264 29.28 5.05 -12.89
CA LEU A 264 29.45 3.63 -13.18
C LEU A 264 30.88 3.14 -13.02
N LYS A 265 31.90 3.99 -13.31
CA LYS A 265 33.31 3.62 -13.17
C LYS A 265 33.65 3.36 -11.71
N ARG A 266 33.21 4.23 -10.80
CA ARG A 266 33.38 4.08 -9.36
C ARG A 266 32.61 2.88 -8.84
N GLU A 267 31.34 2.74 -9.24
CA GLU A 267 30.50 1.62 -8.83
C GLU A 267 31.11 0.26 -9.21
N HIS A 268 31.65 0.13 -10.43
CA HIS A 268 32.36 -1.08 -10.87
C HIS A 268 33.62 -1.34 -10.03
N ALA A 269 34.40 -0.32 -9.71
CA ALA A 269 35.59 -0.46 -8.88
C ALA A 269 35.24 -0.92 -7.45
N ASP A 270 34.13 -0.46 -6.90
CA ASP A 270 33.67 -0.77 -5.54
C ASP A 270 32.88 -2.11 -5.46
N SER A 271 32.50 -2.72 -6.58
CA SER A 271 31.60 -3.87 -6.63
C SER A 271 32.08 -5.09 -5.82
N ALA A 272 33.38 -5.40 -5.86
CA ALA A 272 33.95 -6.50 -5.10
C ALA A 272 33.90 -6.26 -3.57
N LYS A 273 34.08 -5.00 -3.16
CA LYS A 273 34.00 -4.61 -1.74
C LYS A 273 32.60 -4.80 -1.15
N TYR A 274 31.58 -4.57 -1.98
CA TYR A 274 30.17 -4.62 -1.58
C TYR A 274 29.40 -5.80 -2.19
N ALA A 275 30.12 -6.89 -2.47
CA ALA A 275 29.54 -8.09 -3.10
C ALA A 275 28.37 -8.70 -2.33
N ASP A 276 28.29 -8.47 -1.03
CA ASP A 276 27.24 -8.99 -0.14
C ASP A 276 26.10 -7.97 0.15
N SER A 277 26.10 -6.78 -0.48
CA SER A 277 25.07 -5.73 -0.24
C SER A 277 23.64 -6.23 -0.47
N TRP A 278 23.43 -7.19 -1.36
CA TRP A 278 22.13 -7.83 -1.60
C TRP A 278 21.47 -8.45 -0.36
N ARG A 279 22.27 -8.82 0.68
CA ARG A 279 21.76 -9.42 1.91
C ARG A 279 20.87 -8.48 2.71
N HIS A 280 21.04 -7.18 2.48
CA HIS A 280 20.31 -6.09 3.15
C HIS A 280 19.76 -5.09 2.14
N GLY A 281 19.40 -5.56 0.96
CA GLY A 281 19.09 -4.70 -0.19
C GLY A 281 17.74 -4.00 -0.15
N GLY A 282 16.90 -4.19 0.86
CA GLY A 282 15.57 -3.58 0.93
C GLY A 282 14.60 -4.16 -0.08
N ALA A 283 14.12 -3.33 -1.00
CA ALA A 283 13.16 -3.65 -2.06
C ALA A 283 11.86 -4.29 -1.54
N PRO A 284 11.14 -3.64 -0.61
CA PRO A 284 9.93 -4.19 -0.01
C PRO A 284 8.77 -4.24 -1.00
N MET A 285 7.84 -5.19 -0.79
CA MET A 285 6.53 -5.19 -1.45
C MET A 285 5.46 -4.95 -0.38
N TRP A 286 5.00 -3.72 -0.27
CA TRP A 286 4.09 -3.26 0.78
C TRP A 286 2.75 -2.74 0.24
N GLN A 287 2.51 -2.91 -1.06
CA GLN A 287 1.28 -2.55 -1.74
C GLN A 287 0.47 -3.75 -2.20
N HIS A 288 -0.66 -3.49 -2.85
CA HIS A 288 -1.61 -4.51 -3.29
C HIS A 288 -1.39 -4.88 -4.76
N PRO A 289 -1.09 -6.15 -5.09
CA PRO A 289 -0.84 -6.57 -6.46
C PRO A 289 -2.09 -6.55 -7.33
N ALA A 290 -1.91 -6.39 -8.66
CA ALA A 290 -2.92 -6.73 -9.65
C ALA A 290 -2.75 -8.19 -10.12
N TYR A 291 -3.82 -8.77 -10.65
CA TYR A 291 -3.80 -10.12 -11.22
C TYR A 291 -4.57 -10.17 -12.54
N ASP A 292 -3.97 -10.78 -13.54
CA ASP A 292 -4.64 -11.07 -14.81
C ASP A 292 -5.03 -12.55 -14.89
N PRO A 293 -6.33 -12.87 -14.80
CA PRO A 293 -6.79 -14.26 -14.88
C PRO A 293 -6.61 -14.90 -16.27
N GLU A 294 -6.42 -14.11 -17.33
CA GLU A 294 -6.22 -14.63 -18.69
C GLU A 294 -4.80 -15.20 -18.86
N THR A 295 -3.79 -14.47 -18.34
CA THR A 295 -2.38 -14.88 -18.44
C THR A 295 -1.88 -15.62 -17.22
N GLY A 296 -2.59 -15.52 -16.08
CA GLY A 296 -2.16 -16.05 -14.79
C GLY A 296 -1.04 -15.25 -14.13
N LEU A 297 -0.80 -14.01 -14.57
CA LEU A 297 0.26 -13.16 -14.07
C LEU A 297 -0.21 -12.29 -12.90
N LEU A 298 0.65 -12.17 -11.89
CA LEU A 298 0.61 -11.17 -10.84
C LEU A 298 1.51 -10.01 -11.22
N PHE A 299 1.04 -8.79 -11.02
CA PHE A 299 1.81 -7.56 -11.21
C PHE A 299 2.02 -6.92 -9.85
N LEU A 300 3.28 -6.66 -9.53
CA LEU A 300 3.73 -6.19 -8.22
C LEU A 300 4.53 -4.90 -8.42
N ASP A 301 4.40 -3.99 -7.47
CA ASP A 301 5.27 -2.84 -7.33
C ASP A 301 6.29 -3.14 -6.22
N ILE A 302 7.54 -2.88 -6.49
CA ILE A 302 8.65 -3.14 -5.58
C ILE A 302 9.26 -1.81 -5.16
N GLY A 303 9.42 -1.65 -3.87
CA GLY A 303 9.93 -0.44 -3.25
C GLY A 303 11.43 -0.22 -3.40
N ASN A 304 11.89 0.83 -2.76
CA ASN A 304 13.25 1.36 -2.82
C ASN A 304 14.33 0.38 -2.30
N PRO A 305 15.59 0.55 -2.72
CA PRO A 305 16.72 -0.21 -2.18
C PRO A 305 17.19 0.36 -0.84
N ALA A 306 17.83 -0.46 0.01
CA ALA A 306 18.42 0.00 1.26
C ALA A 306 19.96 -0.01 1.24
N PRO A 307 20.58 0.99 1.91
CA PRO A 307 19.99 2.19 2.52
C PRO A 307 19.48 3.15 1.44
N ASP A 308 18.42 3.91 1.72
CA ASP A 308 17.68 4.69 0.73
C ASP A 308 18.55 5.75 0.03
N ILE A 309 19.33 6.54 0.78
CA ILE A 309 20.05 7.72 0.27
C ILE A 309 21.51 7.39 -0.07
N ASP A 310 22.18 6.54 0.73
CA ASP A 310 23.59 6.20 0.52
C ASP A 310 23.78 5.01 -0.41
N ALA A 311 23.81 5.27 -1.71
CA ALA A 311 24.07 4.23 -2.70
C ALA A 311 25.55 3.80 -2.81
N SER A 312 26.47 4.43 -2.11
CA SER A 312 27.91 4.14 -2.25
C SER A 312 28.29 2.72 -1.82
N ILE A 313 27.46 2.07 -1.02
CA ILE A 313 27.67 0.72 -0.48
C ILE A 313 26.81 -0.36 -1.18
N ARG A 314 26.08 0.00 -2.21
CA ARG A 314 25.22 -0.91 -3.00
C ARG A 314 25.36 -0.66 -4.51
N PRO A 315 26.56 -0.92 -5.09
CA PRO A 315 26.78 -0.70 -6.52
C PRO A 315 25.82 -1.51 -7.40
N GLY A 316 25.64 -1.07 -8.63
CA GLY A 316 24.76 -1.70 -9.62
C GLY A 316 23.32 -1.15 -9.62
N ASP A 317 22.44 -1.79 -10.38
CA ASP A 317 21.05 -1.33 -10.59
C ASP A 317 20.15 -1.58 -9.38
N ASN A 318 20.56 -2.42 -8.45
CA ASN A 318 19.82 -2.82 -7.26
C ASN A 318 18.48 -3.54 -7.58
N LEU A 319 18.54 -4.55 -8.46
CA LEU A 319 17.35 -5.33 -8.85
C LEU A 319 16.78 -6.15 -7.67
N TYR A 320 15.45 -6.16 -7.46
CA TYR A 320 14.40 -5.53 -8.29
C TYR A 320 13.77 -4.34 -7.59
N SER A 321 14.56 -3.46 -6.92
CA SER A 321 13.99 -2.23 -6.37
C SER A 321 13.43 -1.34 -7.49
N ASP A 322 12.45 -0.53 -7.14
CA ASP A 322 11.82 0.46 -8.03
C ASP A 322 11.30 -0.15 -9.34
N CYS A 323 10.73 -1.36 -9.23
CA CYS A 323 10.31 -2.14 -10.38
C CYS A 323 8.83 -2.48 -10.37
N ILE A 324 8.22 -2.41 -11.55
CA ILE A 324 7.02 -3.19 -11.86
C ILE A 324 7.47 -4.59 -12.25
N VAL A 325 6.92 -5.61 -11.58
CA VAL A 325 7.33 -7.02 -11.75
C VAL A 325 6.13 -7.88 -12.10
N ALA A 326 6.27 -8.79 -13.06
CA ALA A 326 5.27 -9.81 -13.34
C ALA A 326 5.75 -11.20 -12.91
N LEU A 327 4.99 -11.84 -12.03
CA LEU A 327 5.22 -13.22 -11.59
C LEU A 327 4.10 -14.13 -12.08
N ASP A 328 4.43 -15.40 -12.32
CA ASP A 328 3.44 -16.47 -12.44
C ASP A 328 2.78 -16.68 -11.06
N ALA A 329 1.48 -16.45 -10.96
CA ALA A 329 0.76 -16.47 -9.68
C ALA A 329 0.79 -17.84 -8.99
N LYS A 330 0.89 -18.93 -9.74
CA LYS A 330 0.89 -20.30 -9.21
C LYS A 330 2.24 -20.71 -8.63
N THR A 331 3.33 -20.21 -9.20
CA THR A 331 4.69 -20.71 -8.91
C THR A 331 5.62 -19.67 -8.32
N GLY A 332 5.26 -18.37 -8.35
CA GLY A 332 6.12 -17.26 -7.95
C GLY A 332 7.29 -17.01 -8.92
N LYS A 333 7.31 -17.64 -10.09
CA LYS A 333 8.41 -17.46 -11.05
C LYS A 333 8.30 -16.13 -11.78
N LEU A 334 9.42 -15.37 -11.79
CA LEU A 334 9.57 -14.13 -12.55
C LEU A 334 9.36 -14.39 -14.04
N LYS A 335 8.53 -13.56 -14.68
CA LYS A 335 8.31 -13.53 -16.13
C LYS A 335 9.02 -12.36 -16.77
N TRP A 336 8.84 -11.16 -16.22
CA TRP A 336 9.51 -9.94 -16.65
C TRP A 336 9.52 -8.90 -15.52
N TYR A 337 10.37 -7.91 -15.67
CA TYR A 337 10.39 -6.71 -14.84
C TYR A 337 10.67 -5.47 -15.69
N PHE A 338 10.24 -4.34 -15.20
CA PHE A 338 10.58 -3.02 -15.71
C PHE A 338 11.02 -2.17 -14.53
N GLN A 339 12.23 -1.63 -14.54
CA GLN A 339 12.77 -0.78 -13.49
C GLN A 339 12.59 0.69 -13.87
N GLU A 340 11.87 1.44 -13.06
CA GLU A 340 11.59 2.86 -13.28
C GLU A 340 12.82 3.72 -12.99
N VAL A 341 13.42 3.51 -11.83
CA VAL A 341 14.60 4.21 -11.37
C VAL A 341 15.70 3.21 -10.99
N SER A 342 16.84 3.28 -11.69
CA SER A 342 17.98 2.41 -11.39
C SER A 342 18.90 3.07 -10.37
N HIS A 343 19.34 2.30 -9.34
CA HIS A 343 20.25 2.81 -8.32
C HIS A 343 19.70 4.04 -7.59
N ASP A 344 18.44 3.94 -7.19
CA ASP A 344 17.68 5.02 -6.54
C ASP A 344 18.38 5.56 -5.29
N VAL A 345 18.27 6.87 -5.04
CA VAL A 345 18.76 7.60 -3.86
C VAL A 345 17.79 8.66 -3.39
N TRP A 346 16.56 8.60 -3.86
CA TRP A 346 15.52 9.59 -3.59
C TRP A 346 14.31 9.00 -2.88
N ASP A 347 14.31 7.67 -2.66
CA ASP A 347 13.15 6.91 -2.17
C ASP A 347 12.00 6.97 -3.22
N TYR A 348 12.33 6.62 -4.48
CA TYR A 348 11.40 6.64 -5.61
C TYR A 348 10.80 5.26 -5.88
N ASP A 349 10.31 4.64 -4.83
CA ASP A 349 9.55 3.39 -4.93
C ASP A 349 8.63 3.33 -6.17
N ALA A 350 8.51 2.20 -6.82
CA ALA A 350 7.33 1.85 -7.59
C ALA A 350 6.24 1.42 -6.59
N THR A 351 5.24 2.25 -6.33
CA THR A 351 4.36 2.05 -5.15
C THR A 351 2.88 2.26 -5.36
N THR A 352 2.42 2.84 -6.46
CA THR A 352 0.98 2.85 -6.67
C THR A 352 0.54 1.49 -7.21
N PRO A 353 -0.51 0.85 -6.60
CA PRO A 353 -0.95 -0.46 -7.07
C PRO A 353 -1.12 -0.52 -8.59
N PRO A 354 -0.49 -1.49 -9.30
CA PRO A 354 -0.51 -1.54 -10.76
C PRO A 354 -1.94 -1.66 -11.27
N VAL A 355 -2.25 -0.93 -12.32
CA VAL A 355 -3.58 -0.92 -12.93
C VAL A 355 -3.56 -1.65 -14.27
N LEU A 356 -4.42 -2.65 -14.43
CA LEU A 356 -4.58 -3.34 -15.71
C LEU A 356 -5.68 -2.68 -16.54
N ALA A 357 -5.32 -2.17 -17.73
CA ALA A 357 -6.25 -1.53 -18.64
C ALA A 357 -6.20 -2.17 -20.03
N ASP A 358 -7.33 -2.09 -20.73
CA ASP A 358 -7.47 -2.46 -22.13
C ASP A 358 -7.75 -1.19 -22.90
N LEU A 359 -6.82 -0.79 -23.77
CA LEU A 359 -6.83 0.49 -24.47
C LEU A 359 -7.22 0.29 -25.93
N PRO A 360 -8.46 0.60 -26.35
CA PRO A 360 -8.84 0.56 -27.75
C PRO A 360 -8.23 1.74 -28.51
N ASP A 361 -7.76 1.49 -29.72
CA ASP A 361 -7.41 2.52 -30.71
C ASP A 361 -8.61 2.86 -31.63
N SER A 362 -8.40 3.77 -32.57
CA SER A 362 -9.43 4.21 -33.52
C SER A 362 -9.88 3.11 -34.52
N SER A 363 -9.08 2.05 -34.69
CA SER A 363 -9.40 0.90 -35.55
C SER A 363 -10.17 -0.19 -34.78
N GLY A 364 -10.30 -0.07 -33.44
CA GLY A 364 -10.86 -1.07 -32.57
C GLY A 364 -9.85 -2.11 -32.08
N HIS A 365 -8.56 -2.01 -32.45
CA HIS A 365 -7.52 -2.86 -31.87
C HIS A 365 -7.32 -2.50 -30.39
N VAL A 366 -7.23 -3.51 -29.53
CA VAL A 366 -7.07 -3.35 -28.08
C VAL A 366 -5.66 -3.69 -27.66
N THR A 367 -4.95 -2.72 -27.09
CA THR A 367 -3.65 -2.94 -26.45
C THR A 367 -3.87 -3.21 -24.96
N LYS A 368 -3.44 -4.38 -24.48
CA LYS A 368 -3.50 -4.74 -23.06
C LYS A 368 -2.26 -4.18 -22.35
N VAL A 369 -2.50 -3.34 -21.35
CA VAL A 369 -1.42 -2.65 -20.64
C VAL A 369 -1.49 -2.87 -19.14
N VAL A 370 -0.34 -2.72 -18.48
CA VAL A 370 -0.21 -2.40 -17.07
C VAL A 370 0.30 -0.97 -16.97
N ALA A 371 -0.33 -0.17 -16.12
CA ALA A 371 0.05 1.21 -15.88
C ALA A 371 0.29 1.45 -14.39
N GLU A 372 1.26 2.30 -14.07
CA GLU A 372 1.63 2.68 -12.71
C GLU A 372 2.03 4.16 -12.70
N ALA A 373 1.78 4.85 -11.57
CA ALA A 373 2.15 6.25 -11.37
C ALA A 373 3.26 6.33 -10.31
N GLY A 374 4.48 6.57 -10.75
CA GLY A 374 5.67 6.54 -9.91
C GLY A 374 5.81 7.74 -8.97
N LYS A 375 6.53 7.55 -7.86
CA LYS A 375 7.00 8.64 -6.99
C LYS A 375 7.82 9.67 -7.76
N ASP A 376 8.48 9.26 -8.84
CA ASP A 376 9.27 10.11 -9.71
C ASP A 376 8.46 11.12 -10.54
N GLY A 377 7.12 11.03 -10.50
CA GLY A 377 6.20 12.00 -11.10
C GLY A 377 5.76 11.69 -12.53
N TYR A 378 5.97 10.48 -13.02
CA TYR A 378 5.49 10.00 -14.32
C TYR A 378 4.50 8.85 -14.17
N VAL A 379 3.68 8.64 -15.20
CA VAL A 379 2.91 7.42 -15.40
C VAL A 379 3.62 6.56 -16.42
N TYR A 380 3.92 5.32 -16.07
CA TYR A 380 4.48 4.31 -16.95
C TYR A 380 3.36 3.44 -17.51
N VAL A 381 3.42 3.15 -18.81
CA VAL A 381 2.48 2.29 -19.52
C VAL A 381 3.28 1.22 -20.24
N LEU A 382 3.10 -0.03 -19.81
CA LEU A 382 3.85 -1.17 -20.30
C LEU A 382 2.90 -2.15 -20.99
N ASP A 383 3.42 -2.90 -21.95
CA ASP A 383 2.75 -4.08 -22.48
C ASP A 383 2.57 -5.12 -21.36
N ARG A 384 1.34 -5.54 -21.11
CA ARG A 384 0.98 -6.39 -19.98
C ARG A 384 1.64 -7.78 -20.02
N GLU A 385 1.84 -8.32 -21.22
CA GLU A 385 2.38 -9.66 -21.38
C GLU A 385 3.92 -9.69 -21.31
N THR A 386 4.56 -8.67 -21.86
CA THR A 386 6.02 -8.67 -22.07
C THR A 386 6.79 -7.71 -21.19
N GLY A 387 6.12 -6.76 -20.51
CA GLY A 387 6.75 -5.69 -19.73
C GLY A 387 7.48 -4.64 -20.59
N LYS A 388 7.35 -4.67 -21.90
CA LYS A 388 7.98 -3.68 -22.76
C LYS A 388 7.36 -2.30 -22.53
N PRO A 389 8.18 -1.25 -22.34
CA PRO A 389 7.67 0.11 -22.19
C PRO A 389 7.01 0.58 -23.49
N ILE A 390 5.76 1.02 -23.39
CA ILE A 390 4.97 1.61 -24.48
C ILE A 390 5.05 3.12 -24.40
N ARG A 391 4.86 3.68 -23.18
CA ARG A 391 4.84 5.13 -22.94
C ARG A 391 5.33 5.47 -21.53
N LYS A 392 5.94 6.64 -21.46
CA LYS A 392 6.12 7.43 -20.24
C LYS A 392 5.30 8.71 -20.41
N SER A 393 4.51 9.10 -19.44
CA SER A 393 3.65 10.29 -19.56
C SER A 393 4.46 11.59 -19.55
N ALA A 394 3.79 12.72 -19.82
CA ALA A 394 4.26 14.01 -19.32
C ALA A 394 4.25 14.00 -17.78
N PRO A 395 5.12 14.77 -17.10
CA PRO A 395 5.14 14.82 -15.64
C PRO A 395 3.81 15.35 -15.10
N PHE A 396 3.22 14.58 -14.16
CA PHE A 396 1.94 14.98 -13.57
C PHE A 396 2.11 15.93 -12.38
N VAL A 397 3.32 16.09 -11.85
CA VAL A 397 3.68 17.08 -10.82
C VAL A 397 4.81 17.99 -11.30
N PRO A 398 4.98 19.21 -10.73
CA PRO A 398 6.12 20.06 -11.04
C PRO A 398 7.43 19.48 -10.53
N PHE A 399 8.54 19.73 -11.23
CA PHE A 399 9.88 19.29 -10.86
C PHE A 399 10.73 20.42 -10.29
N LEU A 400 11.56 20.06 -9.30
CA LEU A 400 12.62 20.92 -8.76
C LEU A 400 13.89 20.10 -8.55
N ASN A 401 14.99 20.44 -9.23
CA ASN A 401 16.25 19.68 -9.19
C ASN A 401 16.08 18.17 -9.42
N TYR A 402 15.15 17.79 -10.26
CA TYR A 402 14.78 16.41 -10.55
C TYR A 402 16.03 15.59 -10.91
N MET A 403 16.16 14.39 -10.34
CA MET A 403 17.32 13.51 -10.45
C MET A 403 18.67 14.10 -9.99
N LYS A 404 18.68 15.22 -9.27
CA LYS A 404 19.89 15.68 -8.62
C LYS A 404 20.16 14.84 -7.37
N ARG A 405 21.30 14.13 -7.39
CA ARG A 405 21.66 13.22 -6.30
C ARG A 405 21.93 13.97 -4.99
N PRO A 406 21.53 13.38 -3.84
CA PRO A 406 21.88 13.89 -2.52
C PRO A 406 23.40 14.00 -2.31
N ASP A 407 23.81 15.02 -1.56
CA ASP A 407 25.17 15.24 -1.11
C ASP A 407 25.22 15.63 0.38
N THR A 408 26.42 15.79 0.94
CA THR A 408 26.60 16.17 2.35
C THR A 408 26.22 17.62 2.66
N ALA A 409 26.14 18.50 1.67
CA ALA A 409 25.69 19.89 1.83
C ALA A 409 24.16 20.00 1.83
N GLY A 410 23.50 19.02 1.27
CA GLY A 410 22.05 18.92 1.19
C GLY A 410 21.44 19.54 -0.06
N VAL A 411 20.61 18.77 -0.74
CA VAL A 411 19.95 19.11 -2.00
C VAL A 411 18.42 19.09 -1.79
N VAL A 412 17.74 20.15 -2.26
CA VAL A 412 16.27 20.18 -2.29
C VAL A 412 15.79 19.61 -3.61
N VAL A 413 14.94 18.60 -3.55
CA VAL A 413 14.38 17.88 -4.73
C VAL A 413 12.86 17.82 -4.65
N ASN A 414 12.19 17.95 -5.80
CA ASN A 414 10.77 17.60 -6.00
C ASN A 414 10.61 16.88 -7.35
N PRO A 415 9.92 15.75 -7.39
CA PRO A 415 9.31 15.04 -6.27
C PRO A 415 10.30 14.68 -5.16
N GLY A 416 9.80 14.64 -3.90
CA GLY A 416 10.50 14.06 -2.76
C GLY A 416 9.99 12.63 -2.48
N PRO A 417 10.28 12.03 -1.32
CA PRO A 417 9.87 10.66 -1.00
C PRO A 417 8.34 10.52 -0.82
N LEU A 418 7.64 11.63 -0.64
CA LEU A 418 6.17 11.70 -0.56
C LEU A 418 5.57 12.49 -1.72
N GLY A 419 6.37 12.86 -2.73
CA GLY A 419 5.94 13.58 -3.90
C GLY A 419 5.67 12.66 -5.08
N GLY A 420 5.36 13.19 -6.25
CA GLY A 420 4.83 12.39 -7.32
C GLY A 420 3.51 11.75 -6.90
N SER A 421 3.32 10.48 -7.16
CA SER A 421 2.30 9.67 -6.49
C SER A 421 3.01 8.75 -5.51
N ASP A 422 2.66 8.81 -4.23
CA ASP A 422 3.24 7.91 -3.24
C ASP A 422 2.46 6.57 -3.23
N TRP A 423 1.98 6.08 -2.12
CA TRP A 423 1.20 4.84 -2.02
C TRP A 423 -0.25 4.95 -2.53
N SER A 424 -0.72 6.13 -2.86
CA SER A 424 -2.12 6.44 -3.19
C SER A 424 -2.62 5.66 -4.40
N PRO A 425 -3.56 4.70 -4.26
CA PRO A 425 -4.02 3.91 -5.39
C PRO A 425 -4.74 4.80 -6.41
N THR A 426 -4.32 4.71 -7.66
CA THR A 426 -4.89 5.42 -8.79
C THR A 426 -6.21 4.82 -9.24
N ALA A 427 -7.00 5.52 -10.07
CA ALA A 427 -8.21 4.97 -10.68
C ALA A 427 -8.20 5.13 -12.20
N PHE A 428 -8.58 4.08 -12.93
CA PHE A 428 -8.72 4.11 -14.38
C PHE A 428 -10.19 4.05 -14.79
N SER A 429 -10.62 4.96 -15.65
CA SER A 429 -11.97 4.93 -16.24
C SER A 429 -11.95 4.46 -17.69
N PRO A 430 -12.62 3.35 -18.02
CA PRO A 430 -12.75 2.90 -19.41
C PRO A 430 -13.57 3.87 -20.29
N ALA A 431 -14.38 4.75 -19.69
CA ALA A 431 -15.18 5.73 -20.41
C ALA A 431 -14.37 6.93 -20.93
N THR A 432 -13.20 7.21 -20.33
CA THR A 432 -12.30 8.31 -20.69
C THR A 432 -10.94 7.83 -21.18
N ASN A 433 -10.53 6.60 -20.81
CA ASN A 433 -9.18 6.06 -20.90
C ASN A 433 -8.16 6.88 -20.09
N TYR A 434 -8.62 7.58 -19.04
CA TYR A 434 -7.76 8.35 -18.14
C TYR A 434 -7.43 7.56 -16.90
N LEU A 435 -6.17 7.64 -16.48
CA LEU A 435 -5.70 7.30 -15.15
C LEU A 435 -5.75 8.57 -14.31
N TYR A 436 -6.49 8.55 -13.21
CA TYR A 436 -6.57 9.66 -12.26
C TYR A 436 -5.58 9.43 -11.14
N VAL A 437 -4.75 10.44 -10.90
CA VAL A 437 -3.56 10.33 -10.05
C VAL A 437 -3.57 11.43 -8.98
N ASP A 438 -3.48 11.01 -7.72
CA ASP A 438 -3.15 11.87 -6.60
C ASP A 438 -1.65 12.14 -6.63
N GLY A 439 -1.25 13.40 -6.81
CA GLY A 439 0.14 13.79 -6.81
C GLY A 439 0.39 15.00 -5.89
N ASN A 440 1.66 15.27 -5.60
CA ASN A 440 2.02 16.33 -4.66
C ASN A 440 3.20 17.17 -5.15
N TYR A 441 3.11 18.47 -4.95
CA TYR A 441 4.28 19.33 -4.89
C TYR A 441 4.70 19.44 -3.42
N LEU A 442 5.66 18.60 -3.03
CA LEU A 442 6.14 18.49 -1.66
C LEU A 442 7.67 18.31 -1.66
N PRO A 443 8.42 19.41 -1.91
CA PRO A 443 9.88 19.34 -1.96
C PRO A 443 10.48 18.89 -0.62
N HIS A 444 11.50 18.04 -0.70
CA HIS A 444 12.29 17.61 0.46
C HIS A 444 13.76 17.98 0.27
N LYS A 445 14.44 18.25 1.37
CA LYS A 445 15.89 18.41 1.40
C LYS A 445 16.51 17.10 1.89
N TYR A 446 17.45 16.60 1.11
CA TYR A 446 18.17 15.36 1.38
C TYR A 446 19.61 15.68 1.73
N TRP A 447 20.15 15.04 2.77
CA TRP A 447 21.56 15.06 3.13
C TRP A 447 22.10 13.64 3.14
N LEU A 448 23.16 13.41 2.38
CA LEU A 448 23.88 12.14 2.41
C LEU A 448 24.66 12.01 3.73
N GLN A 449 24.53 10.86 4.38
CA GLN A 449 25.29 10.52 5.58
C GLN A 449 25.58 9.02 5.58
N HIS A 450 26.85 8.65 5.76
CA HIS A 450 27.19 7.24 5.94
C HIS A 450 26.67 6.73 7.29
N MET A 451 25.87 5.69 7.24
CA MET A 451 25.29 5.03 8.40
C MET A 451 25.65 3.54 8.40
N THR A 452 25.90 2.98 9.57
CA THR A 452 26.08 1.52 9.73
C THR A 452 24.73 0.88 10.06
N LEU A 453 24.38 -0.21 9.38
CA LEU A 453 23.18 -0.99 9.68
C LEU A 453 23.21 -1.51 11.12
N LYS A 454 22.13 -1.29 11.85
CA LYS A 454 21.89 -1.76 13.23
C LYS A 454 20.43 -2.22 13.35
N GLN A 455 20.12 -3.39 12.82
CA GLN A 455 18.76 -3.94 12.91
C GLN A 455 18.27 -4.01 14.35
N PRO A 456 17.00 -3.69 14.64
CA PRO A 456 15.95 -3.30 13.69
C PRO A 456 15.83 -1.78 13.46
N ALA A 457 16.84 -0.97 13.77
CA ALA A 457 16.80 0.46 13.55
C ALA A 457 16.78 0.80 12.05
N GLN A 458 16.14 1.91 11.70
CA GLN A 458 16.09 2.41 10.33
C GLN A 458 17.48 2.83 9.81
N TRP A 459 17.75 2.50 8.57
CA TRP A 459 19.03 2.69 7.89
C TRP A 459 18.86 3.48 6.60
N TRP A 460 18.57 4.75 6.73
CA TRP A 460 18.32 5.66 5.61
C TRP A 460 19.58 5.99 4.77
N GLY A 461 20.76 5.93 5.37
CA GLY A 461 21.98 6.43 4.71
C GLY A 461 22.00 7.94 4.54
N GLY A 462 21.23 8.67 5.36
CA GLY A 462 21.07 10.11 5.27
C GLY A 462 19.94 10.66 6.11
N THR A 463 19.59 11.92 5.84
CA THR A 463 18.46 12.60 6.46
C THR A 463 17.60 13.25 5.39
N VAL A 464 16.28 13.23 5.58
CA VAL A 464 15.31 13.86 4.68
C VAL A 464 14.37 14.74 5.49
N GLU A 465 14.20 15.97 5.04
CA GLU A 465 13.28 16.96 5.66
C GLU A 465 12.33 17.53 4.63
N ALA A 466 11.03 17.49 4.92
CA ALA A 466 10.03 18.20 4.13
C ALA A 466 10.25 19.72 4.19
N LYS A 467 10.07 20.41 3.07
CA LYS A 467 10.00 21.88 3.05
C LYS A 467 8.56 22.30 3.40
N PRO A 468 8.35 23.00 4.54
CA PRO A 468 7.00 23.21 5.08
C PRO A 468 6.16 24.26 4.35
N THR A 469 6.76 25.01 3.40
CA THR A 469 6.09 26.14 2.73
C THR A 469 5.91 25.89 1.24
N GLY A 470 4.77 26.34 0.70
CA GLY A 470 4.48 26.24 -0.74
C GLY A 470 4.08 24.84 -1.20
N VAL A 471 3.68 23.95 -0.28
CA VAL A 471 3.25 22.58 -0.56
C VAL A 471 1.77 22.52 -0.93
N TYR A 472 1.42 21.68 -1.90
CA TYR A 472 0.03 21.50 -2.37
C TYR A 472 -0.15 20.17 -3.08
N GLY A 473 -1.40 19.72 -3.15
CA GLY A 473 -1.77 18.55 -3.94
C GLY A 473 -1.96 18.90 -5.41
N VAL A 474 -1.70 17.93 -6.28
CA VAL A 474 -1.90 18.01 -7.73
C VAL A 474 -2.75 16.83 -8.16
N PHE A 475 -4.02 17.06 -8.46
CA PHE A 475 -4.89 16.02 -8.97
C PHE A 475 -4.87 16.03 -10.50
N SER A 476 -4.48 14.92 -11.11
CA SER A 476 -4.23 14.84 -12.56
C SER A 476 -5.00 13.71 -13.21
N ALA A 477 -5.44 13.93 -14.47
CA ALA A 477 -5.92 12.88 -15.36
C ALA A 477 -4.92 12.68 -16.50
N VAL A 478 -4.37 11.50 -16.62
CA VAL A 478 -3.40 11.10 -17.64
C VAL A 478 -4.10 10.22 -18.67
N ASP A 479 -4.15 10.62 -19.93
CA ASP A 479 -4.66 9.76 -21.02
C ASP A 479 -3.64 8.65 -21.32
N LEU A 480 -3.95 7.41 -20.94
CA LEU A 480 -3.05 6.26 -21.12
C LEU A 480 -2.76 5.93 -22.58
N ARG A 481 -3.63 6.34 -23.53
CA ARG A 481 -3.41 6.12 -24.98
C ARG A 481 -2.33 7.02 -25.54
N THR A 482 -2.12 8.20 -24.93
CA THR A 482 -1.22 9.23 -25.47
C THR A 482 -0.09 9.62 -24.52
N GLY A 483 -0.21 9.35 -23.22
CA GLY A 483 0.68 9.81 -22.15
C GLY A 483 0.54 11.32 -21.85
N LYS A 484 -0.46 12.00 -22.43
CA LYS A 484 -0.69 13.43 -22.19
C LYS A 484 -1.54 13.65 -20.95
N ILE A 485 -1.29 14.74 -20.26
CA ILE A 485 -2.17 15.23 -19.19
C ILE A 485 -3.43 15.80 -19.85
N ALA A 486 -4.59 15.17 -19.60
CA ALA A 486 -5.87 15.62 -20.10
C ALA A 486 -6.36 16.84 -19.34
N TRP A 487 -6.22 16.82 -18.02
CA TRP A 487 -6.44 17.96 -17.14
C TRP A 487 -5.63 17.80 -15.84
N LYS A 488 -5.43 18.90 -15.15
CA LYS A 488 -4.72 18.98 -13.87
C LYS A 488 -5.35 20.07 -13.03
N ASP A 489 -5.62 19.78 -11.76
CA ASP A 489 -6.10 20.76 -10.77
C ASP A 489 -5.19 20.78 -9.55
N SER A 490 -5.09 21.92 -8.88
CA SER A 490 -4.30 22.09 -7.66
C SER A 490 -5.22 22.11 -6.45
N VAL A 491 -4.89 21.32 -5.45
CA VAL A 491 -5.59 21.25 -4.17
C VAL A 491 -4.72 21.92 -3.10
N SER A 492 -5.35 22.69 -2.21
CA SER A 492 -4.65 23.57 -1.24
C SER A 492 -3.64 22.87 -0.31
N LYS A 493 -3.79 21.57 -0.11
CA LYS A 493 -2.92 20.73 0.73
C LYS A 493 -2.61 19.41 0.03
N PRO A 494 -1.53 18.70 0.42
CA PRO A 494 -1.19 17.40 -0.14
C PRO A 494 -2.35 16.41 -0.14
N ILE A 495 -2.41 15.57 -1.17
CA ILE A 495 -3.39 14.49 -1.36
C ILE A 495 -2.64 13.15 -1.42
N ILE A 496 -2.91 12.27 -0.45
CA ILE A 496 -2.29 10.95 -0.34
C ILE A 496 -3.32 9.86 0.01
N SER A 497 -4.58 10.06 -0.40
CA SER A 497 -5.66 9.13 -0.06
C SER A 497 -5.85 8.01 -1.08
N GLY A 498 -5.77 8.34 -2.34
CA GLY A 498 -6.13 7.49 -3.47
C GLY A 498 -7.48 7.86 -4.09
N VAL A 499 -7.73 7.30 -5.26
CA VAL A 499 -8.80 7.72 -6.16
C VAL A 499 -9.86 6.65 -6.34
N LEU A 500 -11.12 7.07 -6.51
CA LEU A 500 -12.26 6.29 -6.99
C LEU A 500 -12.85 6.95 -8.23
N ALA A 501 -13.03 6.19 -9.32
CA ALA A 501 -13.78 6.64 -10.50
C ALA A 501 -15.11 5.88 -10.61
N THR A 502 -16.17 6.55 -11.13
CA THR A 502 -17.49 5.96 -11.29
C THR A 502 -18.06 6.14 -12.69
N ALA A 503 -18.95 5.25 -13.09
CA ALA A 503 -19.69 5.38 -14.36
C ALA A 503 -20.61 6.61 -14.41
N GLY A 504 -20.91 7.23 -13.25
CA GLY A 504 -21.60 8.52 -13.18
C GLY A 504 -20.76 9.71 -13.65
N GLY A 505 -19.53 9.48 -14.12
CA GLY A 505 -18.61 10.51 -14.59
C GLY A 505 -17.99 11.36 -13.47
N VAL A 506 -17.96 10.84 -12.24
CA VAL A 506 -17.41 11.51 -11.07
C VAL A 506 -16.19 10.75 -10.58
N VAL A 507 -15.13 11.48 -10.23
CA VAL A 507 -13.95 10.95 -9.53
C VAL A 507 -13.85 11.56 -8.15
N PHE A 508 -13.48 10.73 -7.15
CA PHE A 508 -13.39 11.11 -5.75
C PHE A 508 -11.97 10.91 -5.24
N THR A 509 -11.49 11.84 -4.40
CA THR A 509 -10.26 11.69 -3.63
C THR A 509 -10.37 12.41 -2.29
N GLY A 510 -9.56 12.03 -1.33
CA GLY A 510 -9.45 12.69 -0.03
C GLY A 510 -8.30 13.69 0.02
N SER A 511 -8.32 14.59 0.99
CA SER A 511 -7.30 15.62 1.17
C SER A 511 -6.82 15.69 2.61
N SER A 512 -5.55 16.05 2.82
CA SER A 512 -5.02 16.36 4.14
C SER A 512 -5.62 17.64 4.76
N ASP A 513 -6.36 18.43 3.97
CA ASP A 513 -7.20 19.56 4.44
C ASP A 513 -8.59 19.13 4.94
N LYS A 514 -8.73 17.87 5.34
CA LYS A 514 -9.97 17.31 5.92
C LYS A 514 -11.17 17.42 4.95
N GLN A 515 -10.99 17.07 3.70
CA GLN A 515 -12.06 17.12 2.72
C GLN A 515 -12.13 15.83 1.89
N LEU A 516 -13.32 15.31 1.71
CA LEU A 516 -13.63 14.43 0.58
C LEU A 516 -14.02 15.31 -0.59
N LEU A 517 -13.36 15.14 -1.73
CA LEU A 517 -13.50 15.95 -2.94
C LEU A 517 -14.12 15.12 -4.06
N ALA A 518 -14.95 15.74 -4.88
CA ALA A 518 -15.51 15.14 -6.10
C ALA A 518 -15.29 16.06 -7.30
N PHE A 519 -14.82 15.47 -8.41
CA PHE A 519 -14.51 16.18 -9.64
C PHE A 519 -15.23 15.52 -10.83
N ASP A 520 -15.50 16.31 -11.86
CA ASP A 520 -15.91 15.82 -13.17
C ASP A 520 -14.76 15.06 -13.81
N ALA A 521 -15.00 13.79 -14.17
CA ALA A 521 -13.97 12.89 -14.67
C ALA A 521 -13.35 13.36 -16.01
N ARG A 522 -14.08 14.08 -16.84
CA ARG A 522 -13.61 14.55 -18.16
C ARG A 522 -12.86 15.87 -18.11
N THR A 523 -13.31 16.78 -17.23
CA THR A 523 -12.86 18.18 -17.24
C THR A 523 -12.00 18.58 -16.05
N GLY A 524 -11.99 17.78 -14.95
CA GLY A 524 -11.32 18.13 -13.71
C GLY A 524 -12.05 19.19 -12.88
N ARG A 525 -13.23 19.68 -13.34
CA ARG A 525 -13.99 20.68 -12.59
C ARG A 525 -14.46 20.10 -11.25
N LYS A 526 -14.14 20.76 -10.13
CA LYS A 526 -14.63 20.38 -8.82
C LYS A 526 -16.15 20.54 -8.74
N LEU A 527 -16.86 19.46 -8.37
CA LEU A 527 -18.33 19.39 -8.32
C LEU A 527 -18.86 19.48 -6.90
N TRP A 528 -18.09 18.95 -5.93
CA TRP A 528 -18.53 18.86 -4.55
C TRP A 528 -17.34 18.67 -3.61
N SER A 529 -17.53 19.05 -2.35
CA SER A 529 -16.64 18.71 -1.24
C SER A 529 -17.44 18.56 0.04
N TYR A 530 -16.91 17.72 0.94
CA TYR A 530 -17.44 17.55 2.29
C TYR A 530 -16.29 17.66 3.31
N LYS A 531 -16.47 18.52 4.31
CA LYS A 531 -15.48 18.71 5.38
C LYS A 531 -15.64 17.62 6.42
N THR A 532 -14.57 16.94 6.77
CA THR A 532 -14.48 15.88 7.77
C THR A 532 -13.77 16.37 9.04
N ASP A 533 -13.80 15.58 10.12
CA ASP A 533 -13.17 15.95 11.39
C ASP A 533 -11.66 15.71 11.39
N ALA A 534 -11.17 14.74 10.61
CA ALA A 534 -9.76 14.48 10.39
C ALA A 534 -9.40 14.45 8.89
N ALA A 535 -8.11 14.42 8.55
CA ALA A 535 -7.65 14.25 7.18
C ALA A 535 -8.04 12.86 6.63
N ILE A 536 -8.19 12.78 5.32
CA ILE A 536 -8.49 11.53 4.62
C ILE A 536 -7.20 11.00 4.01
N ASN A 537 -6.73 9.87 4.56
CA ASN A 537 -5.53 9.16 4.16
C ASN A 537 -5.84 7.74 3.63
N ALA A 538 -7.09 7.47 3.38
CA ALA A 538 -7.61 6.18 2.89
C ALA A 538 -8.38 6.37 1.59
N PRO A 539 -8.33 5.41 0.66
CA PRO A 539 -9.00 5.55 -0.63
C PRO A 539 -10.52 5.35 -0.52
N PRO A 540 -11.34 6.21 -1.17
CA PRO A 540 -12.78 6.03 -1.20
C PRO A 540 -13.18 4.82 -2.07
N ILE A 541 -14.31 4.19 -1.74
CA ILE A 541 -14.94 3.10 -2.48
C ILE A 541 -16.37 3.41 -2.84
N SER A 542 -16.93 2.67 -3.82
CA SER A 542 -18.36 2.76 -4.17
C SER A 542 -19.02 1.38 -4.18
N TYR A 543 -20.15 1.24 -3.51
CA TYR A 543 -20.96 0.02 -3.45
C TYR A 543 -22.45 0.36 -3.47
N ALA A 544 -23.31 -0.65 -3.61
CA ALA A 544 -24.76 -0.48 -3.48
C ALA A 544 -25.38 -1.57 -2.61
N VAL A 545 -26.36 -1.19 -1.79
CA VAL A 545 -27.19 -2.09 -1.00
C VAL A 545 -28.64 -1.65 -1.14
N ASP A 546 -29.54 -2.60 -1.36
CA ASP A 546 -30.97 -2.39 -1.53
C ASP A 546 -31.28 -1.32 -2.61
N GLY A 547 -30.52 -1.32 -3.71
CA GLY A 547 -30.66 -0.38 -4.82
C GLY A 547 -30.10 1.02 -4.58
N LYS A 548 -29.59 1.31 -3.39
CA LYS A 548 -28.99 2.61 -3.04
C LYS A 548 -27.47 2.57 -3.17
N GLN A 549 -26.90 3.51 -3.93
CA GLN A 549 -25.46 3.67 -4.09
C GLN A 549 -24.87 4.45 -2.92
N TYR A 550 -23.70 4.02 -2.47
CA TYR A 550 -22.91 4.66 -1.42
C TYR A 550 -21.49 4.95 -1.92
N ILE A 551 -20.90 6.02 -1.37
CA ILE A 551 -19.46 6.31 -1.42
C ILE A 551 -18.97 6.22 0.02
N ALA A 552 -18.00 5.35 0.32
CA ALA A 552 -17.47 5.22 1.68
C ALA A 552 -15.98 5.50 1.73
N VAL A 553 -15.52 6.08 2.85
CA VAL A 553 -14.11 6.43 3.09
C VAL A 553 -13.80 6.43 4.58
N ALA A 554 -12.59 5.99 4.95
CA ALA A 554 -12.08 6.12 6.31
C ALA A 554 -11.45 7.52 6.52
N VAL A 555 -11.77 8.13 7.66
CA VAL A 555 -11.34 9.48 8.06
C VAL A 555 -10.52 9.34 9.34
N THR A 556 -9.21 9.11 9.19
CA THR A 556 -8.34 8.68 10.29
C THR A 556 -7.11 9.57 10.48
N GLY A 557 -6.89 10.56 9.61
CA GLY A 557 -5.69 11.39 9.62
C GLY A 557 -4.48 10.70 8.98
N SER A 558 -3.38 11.42 8.89
CA SER A 558 -2.09 10.94 8.39
C SER A 558 -1.00 11.20 9.40
N GLN A 559 -0.17 10.20 9.69
CA GLN A 559 1.03 10.38 10.51
C GLN A 559 2.13 11.06 9.69
N THR A 560 2.31 10.65 8.47
CA THR A 560 3.34 11.16 7.56
C THR A 560 3.21 12.67 7.31
N LEU A 561 1.97 13.17 7.23
CA LEU A 561 1.68 14.60 7.06
C LEU A 561 1.33 15.31 8.38
N ASP A 562 1.49 14.64 9.52
CA ASP A 562 1.22 15.15 10.87
C ASP A 562 -0.13 15.87 10.98
N THR A 563 -1.20 15.21 10.53
CA THR A 563 -2.56 15.75 10.59
C THR A 563 -3.32 15.25 11.83
N PRO A 564 -4.38 15.96 12.28
CA PRO A 564 -5.24 15.45 13.33
C PRO A 564 -5.77 14.05 13.05
N ARG A 565 -5.78 13.19 14.09
CA ARG A 565 -6.26 11.81 14.02
C ARG A 565 -7.77 11.77 14.11
N GLY A 566 -8.36 10.75 13.47
CA GLY A 566 -9.77 10.42 13.53
C GLY A 566 -9.96 8.91 13.67
N ASP A 567 -11.21 8.49 13.78
CA ASP A 567 -11.59 7.08 13.97
C ASP A 567 -12.85 6.69 13.17
N GLU A 568 -13.18 7.49 12.15
CA GLU A 568 -14.44 7.38 11.44
C GLU A 568 -14.32 6.55 10.15
N MET A 569 -15.37 5.76 9.89
CA MET A 569 -15.73 5.28 8.55
C MET A 569 -17.03 5.96 8.16
N ILE A 570 -17.02 6.78 7.11
CA ILE A 570 -18.20 7.53 6.66
C ILE A 570 -18.70 6.96 5.34
N ALA A 571 -20.00 6.68 5.24
CA ALA A 571 -20.66 6.39 3.96
C ALA A 571 -21.62 7.50 3.58
N PHE A 572 -21.49 8.00 2.36
CA PHE A 572 -22.31 9.04 1.78
C PHE A 572 -23.30 8.43 0.79
N ALA A 573 -24.50 9.00 0.71
CA ALA A 573 -25.51 8.64 -0.28
C ALA A 573 -26.36 9.86 -0.67
N LEU A 574 -27.10 9.72 -1.75
CA LEU A 574 -28.13 10.70 -2.08
C LEU A 574 -29.29 10.61 -1.07
N PRO A 575 -29.91 11.74 -0.67
CA PRO A 575 -31.12 11.74 0.13
C PRO A 575 -32.24 10.93 -0.57
N ASN A 576 -33.12 10.30 0.21
CA ASN A 576 -34.33 9.72 -0.33
C ASN A 576 -35.26 10.86 -0.81
N ASP A 577 -35.93 10.70 -1.94
CA ASP A 577 -36.82 11.74 -2.52
C ASP A 577 -37.96 12.16 -1.56
N SER A 578 -38.29 11.35 -0.56
CA SER A 578 -39.32 11.67 0.45
C SER A 578 -38.88 12.73 1.49
N SER A 579 -37.58 13.10 1.57
CA SER A 579 -37.12 14.15 2.49
C SER A 579 -37.06 15.56 1.87
N ALA A 580 -37.38 15.70 0.58
CA ALA A 580 -37.43 17.00 -0.11
C ALA A 580 -38.72 17.80 0.15
N ALA A 581 -39.72 17.24 0.81
CA ALA A 581 -40.99 17.87 1.13
C ALA A 581 -41.11 18.15 2.65
N GLY A 582 -40.26 19.03 3.21
CA GLY A 582 -40.44 19.39 4.61
C GLY A 582 -39.25 20.04 5.29
N ALA A 583 -38.77 21.17 4.76
CA ALA A 583 -38.07 22.14 5.59
C ALA A 583 -38.83 23.48 5.45
N PRO A 584 -39.45 24.02 6.51
CA PRO A 584 -39.92 25.39 6.48
C PRO A 584 -38.70 26.30 6.37
N ALA A 585 -38.78 27.28 5.48
CA ALA A 585 -37.84 28.39 5.41
C ALA A 585 -37.81 29.10 6.78
N GLN A 586 -36.65 29.15 7.40
CA GLN A 586 -36.27 30.11 8.42
C GLN A 586 -34.96 30.75 8.01
#